data_87aea6404ab1a60c1992cae6beb165bb
#
_entry.id   87aea6404ab1a60c1992cae6beb165bb
#
_cell.length_a   1.000
_cell.length_b   1.000
_cell.length_c   1.000
_cell.angle_alpha   90.00
_cell.angle_beta   90.00
_cell.angle_gamma   90.00
#
_symmetry.space_group_name_H-M   'P 1'
#
loop_
_entity.id
_entity.type
_entity.pdbx_description
1 polymer ?
#
loop_
_entity_poly.entity_id
_entity_poly.type
_entity_poly.pdbx_seq_one_letter_code
_entity_poly.pdbx_strand_id
1 'polypeptide(L)'
;MDKCLPPLRNYPSKARTSFATHLNTVLDATADCLHRAGVPAPARIESTVNGVQLGQLPTFSGNAGACTSAGLRDAVENWGELMRYARCADGTACLGSAAGPCRGVLLFGGERLPGGQPRVTDADKLPANHYLESATLAALSSRQLGGLPNRVLIPFASRNEPASTDVAVCLP
;
A
#
# COMPACT_ATOMS: atom_id res chain seq x y z
N MET A 1 -17.11 -3.21 13.59
CA MET A 1 -17.75 -2.70 12.35
C MET A 1 -16.85 -3.08 11.20
N ASP A 2 -17.31 -4.01 10.36
CA ASP A 2 -16.56 -4.44 9.18
C ASP A 2 -16.41 -3.25 8.22
N LYS A 3 -15.22 -2.68 8.15
CA LYS A 3 -14.85 -1.73 7.09
C LYS A 3 -14.53 -2.49 5.79
N CYS A 4 -15.29 -3.54 5.50
CA CYS A 4 -15.28 -4.14 4.19
C CYS A 4 -16.00 -3.18 3.26
N LEU A 5 -15.24 -2.36 2.56
CA LEU A 5 -15.80 -1.63 1.42
C LEU A 5 -16.43 -2.67 0.48
N PRO A 6 -17.70 -2.49 0.12
CA PRO A 6 -18.28 -3.31 -0.92
C PRO A 6 -17.42 -3.21 -2.18
N PRO A 7 -17.34 -4.28 -2.98
CA PRO A 7 -16.52 -4.29 -4.18
C PRO A 7 -16.79 -3.04 -5.02
N LEU A 8 -15.74 -2.33 -5.43
CA LEU A 8 -15.85 -1.10 -6.23
C LEU A 8 -16.69 -1.27 -7.50
N ARG A 9 -16.76 -2.50 -8.03
CA ARG A 9 -17.64 -2.87 -9.15
C ARG A 9 -19.14 -2.60 -8.91
N ASN A 10 -19.57 -2.54 -7.63
CA ASN A 10 -20.97 -2.31 -7.28
C ASN A 10 -21.34 -0.81 -7.24
N TYR A 11 -20.37 0.09 -7.42
CA TYR A 11 -20.63 1.51 -7.45
C TYR A 11 -20.83 2.03 -8.88
N PRO A 12 -21.65 3.08 -9.07
CA PRO A 12 -21.73 3.79 -10.34
C PRO A 12 -20.35 4.24 -10.83
N SER A 13 -20.11 4.26 -12.14
CA SER A 13 -18.80 4.61 -12.71
C SER A 13 -18.25 5.94 -12.20
N LYS A 14 -19.10 6.95 -12.08
CA LYS A 14 -18.72 8.28 -11.55
C LYS A 14 -18.26 8.20 -10.09
N ALA A 15 -18.93 7.43 -9.24
CA ALA A 15 -18.55 7.25 -7.84
C ALA A 15 -17.21 6.49 -7.73
N ARG A 16 -16.99 5.49 -8.58
CA ARG A 16 -15.73 4.75 -8.66
C ARG A 16 -14.56 5.65 -9.05
N THR A 17 -14.76 6.52 -10.05
CA THR A 17 -13.72 7.48 -10.48
C THR A 17 -13.35 8.45 -9.36
N SER A 18 -14.34 9.03 -8.69
CA SER A 18 -14.11 9.93 -7.56
C SER A 18 -13.38 9.24 -6.41
N PHE A 19 -13.75 8.01 -6.12
CA PHE A 19 -13.11 7.21 -5.07
C PHE A 19 -11.64 6.92 -5.40
N ALA A 20 -11.32 6.46 -6.61
CA ALA A 20 -9.95 6.18 -6.99
C ALA A 20 -9.09 7.45 -7.05
N THR A 21 -9.64 8.56 -7.51
CA THR A 21 -8.97 9.86 -7.49
C THR A 21 -8.61 10.25 -6.06
N HIS A 22 -9.55 10.10 -5.13
CA HIS A 22 -9.31 10.37 -3.71
C HIS A 22 -8.23 9.44 -3.13
N LEU A 23 -8.31 8.14 -3.37
CA LEU A 23 -7.29 7.19 -2.92
C LEU A 23 -5.91 7.50 -3.48
N ASN A 24 -5.81 7.80 -4.77
CA ASN A 24 -4.52 8.17 -5.37
C ASN A 24 -3.95 9.43 -4.73
N THR A 25 -4.78 10.42 -4.42
CA THR A 25 -4.35 11.62 -3.69
C THR A 25 -3.80 11.27 -2.30
N VAL A 26 -4.46 10.37 -1.57
CA VAL A 26 -4.01 9.90 -0.25
C VAL A 26 -2.69 9.13 -0.36
N LEU A 27 -2.57 8.25 -1.34
CA LEU A 27 -1.36 7.46 -1.57
C LEU A 27 -0.17 8.36 -1.93
N ASP A 28 -0.37 9.31 -2.85
CA ASP A 28 0.66 10.26 -3.26
C ASP A 28 1.11 11.13 -2.08
N ALA A 29 0.18 11.65 -1.28
CA ALA A 29 0.48 12.46 -0.10
C ALA A 29 1.22 11.65 0.98
N THR A 30 0.83 10.39 1.19
CA THR A 30 1.48 9.49 2.15
C THR A 30 2.89 9.13 1.68
N ALA A 31 3.06 8.81 0.41
CA ALA A 31 4.37 8.52 -0.19
C ALA A 31 5.31 9.71 -0.11
N ASP A 32 4.84 10.92 -0.45
CA ASP A 32 5.61 12.15 -0.34
C ASP A 32 6.03 12.46 1.10
N CYS A 33 5.15 12.21 2.06
CA CYS A 33 5.47 12.30 3.49
C CYS A 33 6.58 11.33 3.89
N LEU A 34 6.48 10.06 3.53
CA LEU A 34 7.49 9.04 3.81
C LEU A 34 8.84 9.38 3.16
N HIS A 35 8.81 9.86 1.93
CA HIS A 35 10.02 10.29 1.22
C HIS A 35 10.71 11.46 1.94
N ARG A 36 9.96 12.51 2.29
CA ARG A 36 10.49 13.67 3.04
C ARG A 36 10.99 13.31 4.43
N ALA A 37 10.42 12.28 5.07
CA ALA A 37 10.91 11.75 6.33
C ALA A 37 12.17 10.87 6.19
N GLY A 38 12.73 10.73 4.98
CA GLY A 38 13.95 9.98 4.72
C GLY A 38 13.74 8.47 4.62
N VAL A 39 12.55 8.02 4.24
CA VAL A 39 12.19 6.59 4.12
C VAL A 39 12.49 5.84 5.43
N PRO A 40 11.81 6.16 6.54
CA PRO A 40 12.09 5.60 7.86
C PRO A 40 11.81 4.09 7.93
N ALA A 41 12.22 3.45 9.02
CA ALA A 41 11.86 2.04 9.24
C ALA A 41 10.34 1.89 9.44
N PRO A 42 9.74 0.74 9.05
CA PRO A 42 8.36 0.42 9.43
C PRO A 42 8.17 0.53 10.95
N ALA A 43 7.00 1.00 11.39
CA ALA A 43 6.68 1.08 12.83
C ALA A 43 6.72 -0.30 13.49
N ARG A 44 6.26 -1.32 12.75
CA ARG A 44 6.34 -2.72 13.13
C ARG A 44 6.77 -3.52 11.92
N ILE A 45 7.93 -4.16 12.01
CA ILE A 45 8.41 -5.09 10.98
C ILE A 45 7.68 -6.42 11.15
N GLU A 46 6.95 -6.83 10.13
CA GLU A 46 6.23 -8.10 10.09
C GLU A 46 7.09 -9.21 9.48
N SER A 47 7.91 -8.85 8.49
CA SER A 47 8.86 -9.77 7.86
C SER A 47 10.09 -9.05 7.32
N THR A 48 11.17 -9.79 7.18
CA THR A 48 12.37 -9.35 6.44
C THR A 48 12.77 -10.46 5.48
N VAL A 49 12.71 -10.18 4.19
CA VAL A 49 13.04 -11.15 3.13
C VAL A 49 13.97 -10.48 2.14
N ASN A 50 15.10 -11.14 1.88
CA ASN A 50 16.12 -10.64 0.94
C ASN A 50 16.54 -9.18 1.20
N GLY A 51 16.64 -8.77 2.47
CA GLY A 51 17.01 -7.40 2.85
C GLY A 51 15.88 -6.37 2.67
N VAL A 52 14.65 -6.81 2.41
CA VAL A 52 13.46 -5.96 2.39
C VAL A 52 12.68 -6.14 3.67
N GLN A 53 12.50 -5.07 4.43
CA GLN A 53 11.66 -5.01 5.63
C GLN A 53 10.23 -4.62 5.22
N LEU A 54 9.27 -5.50 5.47
CA LEU A 54 7.85 -5.25 5.26
C LEU A 54 7.16 -5.09 6.62
N GLY A 55 6.31 -4.11 6.75
CA GLY A 55 5.56 -3.90 7.99
C GLY A 55 4.52 -2.77 7.89
N GLN A 56 4.13 -2.28 9.04
CA GLN A 56 3.15 -1.22 9.17
C GLN A 56 3.77 0.15 8.87
N LEU A 57 2.91 1.09 8.45
CA LEU A 57 3.32 2.48 8.25
C LEU A 57 4.01 3.02 9.51
N PRO A 58 5.09 3.81 9.36
CA PRO A 58 5.67 4.54 10.46
C PRO A 58 4.64 5.47 11.11
N THR A 59 4.71 5.62 12.42
CA THR A 59 3.89 6.61 13.12
C THR A 59 4.40 8.02 12.79
N PHE A 60 3.52 8.87 12.31
CA PHE A 60 3.88 10.24 11.92
C PHE A 60 3.98 11.22 13.10
N SER A 61 3.80 10.76 14.32
CA SER A 61 3.74 11.59 15.53
C SER A 61 5.06 12.25 15.93
N GLY A 62 6.19 11.79 15.43
CA GLY A 62 7.51 12.33 15.80
C GLY A 62 8.14 13.30 14.80
N ASN A 63 7.65 13.37 13.57
CA ASN A 63 8.19 14.21 12.50
C ASN A 63 7.19 15.31 12.11
N ALA A 64 6.95 16.20 13.04
CA ALA A 64 5.93 17.26 12.93
C ALA A 64 6.05 18.17 11.70
N GLY A 65 7.22 18.21 11.04
CA GLY A 65 7.43 19.08 9.88
C GLY A 65 7.03 18.50 8.53
N ALA A 66 7.03 17.17 8.38
CA ALA A 66 6.89 16.54 7.06
C ALA A 66 5.46 16.05 6.74
N CYS A 67 4.64 15.75 7.76
CA CYS A 67 3.38 15.01 7.61
C CYS A 67 2.23 15.61 8.44
N THR A 68 2.12 16.92 8.50
CA THR A 68 1.25 17.63 9.45
C THR A 68 -0.14 18.00 8.92
N SER A 69 -0.49 17.70 7.67
CA SER A 69 -1.84 18.03 7.23
C SER A 69 -2.87 17.18 7.97
N ALA A 70 -3.88 17.82 8.56
CA ALA A 70 -4.98 17.13 9.22
C ALA A 70 -5.63 16.11 8.30
N GLY A 71 -5.81 16.45 7.01
CA GLY A 71 -6.38 15.57 6.01
C GLY A 71 -5.56 14.30 5.75
N LEU A 72 -4.22 14.38 5.79
CA LEU A 72 -3.38 13.19 5.65
C LEU A 72 -3.50 12.29 6.88
N ARG A 73 -3.55 12.88 8.08
CA ARG A 73 -3.73 12.14 9.32
C ARG A 73 -5.05 11.38 9.33
N ASP A 74 -6.14 12.07 9.01
CA ASP A 74 -7.48 11.46 8.93
C ASP A 74 -7.52 10.35 7.87
N ALA A 75 -6.86 10.56 6.73
CA ALA A 75 -6.79 9.57 5.67
C ALA A 75 -6.00 8.32 6.10
N VAL A 76 -4.87 8.48 6.78
CA VAL A 76 -4.08 7.36 7.31
C VAL A 76 -4.82 6.65 8.44
N GLU A 77 -5.52 7.36 9.31
CA GLU A 77 -6.38 6.75 10.34
C GLU A 77 -7.51 5.92 9.73
N ASN A 78 -8.11 6.39 8.63
CA ASN A 78 -9.21 5.69 7.97
C ASN A 78 -8.76 4.54 7.06
N TRP A 79 -7.62 4.67 6.39
CA TRP A 79 -7.15 3.76 5.34
C TRP A 79 -5.86 3.02 5.69
N GLY A 80 -5.21 3.39 6.79
CA GLY A 80 -3.90 2.83 7.19
C GLY A 80 -3.91 1.33 7.39
N GLU A 81 -5.05 0.73 7.75
CA GLU A 81 -5.19 -0.73 7.84
C GLU A 81 -4.99 -1.43 6.49
N LEU A 82 -5.32 -0.78 5.38
CA LEU A 82 -5.14 -1.30 4.02
C LEU A 82 -3.75 -0.99 3.46
N MET A 83 -2.95 -0.22 4.17
CA MET A 83 -1.61 0.16 3.76
C MET A 83 -0.57 -0.71 4.46
N ARG A 84 0.46 -1.04 3.71
CA ARG A 84 1.70 -1.63 4.20
C ARG A 84 2.85 -0.83 3.63
N TYR A 85 3.98 -0.96 4.27
CA TYR A 85 5.18 -0.24 3.90
C TYR A 85 6.36 -1.18 3.90
N ALA A 86 7.14 -1.13 2.83
CA ALA A 86 8.37 -1.89 2.77
C ALA A 86 9.54 -0.97 2.41
N ARG A 87 10.71 -1.29 2.92
CA ARG A 87 11.95 -0.59 2.58
C ARG A 87 13.14 -1.53 2.51
N CYS A 88 14.21 -1.10 1.87
CA CYS A 88 15.49 -1.75 1.94
C CYS A 88 16.11 -1.58 3.33
N ALA A 89 16.51 -2.67 3.99
CA ALA A 89 16.97 -2.65 5.37
C ALA A 89 18.21 -1.76 5.59
N ASP A 90 19.07 -1.70 4.58
CA ASP A 90 20.30 -0.90 4.55
C ASP A 90 20.06 0.56 4.11
N GLY A 91 18.81 0.92 3.80
CA GLY A 91 18.45 2.25 3.33
C GLY A 91 18.84 2.56 1.88
N THR A 92 19.38 1.59 1.14
CA THR A 92 19.72 1.77 -0.28
C THR A 92 18.49 1.63 -1.17
N ALA A 93 18.62 1.96 -2.46
CA ALA A 93 17.56 1.78 -3.44
C ALA A 93 17.63 0.36 -4.02
N CYS A 94 17.10 -0.62 -3.30
CA CYS A 94 17.19 -2.03 -3.64
C CYS A 94 15.96 -2.59 -4.38
N LEU A 95 14.87 -1.83 -4.48
CA LEU A 95 13.63 -2.26 -5.10
C LEU A 95 13.54 -1.69 -6.52
N GLY A 96 13.36 -2.54 -7.53
CA GLY A 96 13.16 -2.13 -8.92
C GLY A 96 11.69 -1.86 -9.20
N SER A 97 11.34 -0.68 -9.70
CA SER A 97 10.00 -0.34 -10.17
C SER A 97 10.03 0.15 -11.62
N ALA A 98 8.84 0.29 -12.23
CA ALA A 98 8.74 0.87 -13.57
C ALA A 98 9.24 2.33 -13.62
N ALA A 99 9.23 3.04 -12.50
CA ALA A 99 9.71 4.42 -12.38
C ALA A 99 11.21 4.51 -12.05
N GLY A 100 11.87 3.38 -11.80
CA GLY A 100 13.28 3.33 -11.41
C GLY A 100 13.50 2.65 -10.04
N PRO A 101 14.72 2.74 -9.50
CA PRO A 101 15.04 2.13 -8.22
C PRO A 101 14.39 2.89 -7.05
N CYS A 102 13.88 2.15 -6.08
CA CYS A 102 13.22 2.66 -4.88
C CYS A 102 13.98 2.25 -3.62
N ARG A 103 14.07 3.14 -2.65
CA ARG A 103 14.54 2.86 -1.28
C ARG A 103 13.45 2.23 -0.42
N GLY A 104 12.22 2.52 -0.75
CA GLY A 104 11.04 1.97 -0.12
C GLY A 104 9.84 1.97 -1.06
N VAL A 105 8.75 1.40 -0.61
CA VAL A 105 7.49 1.33 -1.33
C VAL A 105 6.32 1.43 -0.36
N LEU A 106 5.38 2.29 -0.68
CA LEU A 106 4.07 2.30 -0.06
C LEU A 106 3.17 1.34 -0.83
N LEU A 107 2.60 0.39 -0.12
CA LEU A 107 1.71 -0.64 -0.66
C LEU A 107 0.28 -0.36 -0.18
N PHE A 108 -0.66 -0.45 -1.08
CA PHE A 108 -2.08 -0.38 -0.76
C PHE A 108 -2.72 -1.71 -1.19
N GLY A 109 -3.22 -2.46 -0.20
CA GLY A 109 -3.96 -3.68 -0.44
C GLY A 109 -5.30 -3.37 -1.08
N GLY A 110 -5.48 -3.84 -2.31
CA GLY A 110 -6.69 -3.64 -3.08
C GLY A 110 -7.89 -4.44 -2.59
N GLU A 111 -8.83 -4.67 -3.49
CA GLU A 111 -9.97 -5.54 -3.25
C GLU A 111 -9.49 -6.97 -2.98
N ARG A 112 -10.03 -7.60 -1.93
CA ARG A 112 -9.74 -9.02 -1.64
C ARG A 112 -10.18 -9.89 -2.82
N LEU A 113 -9.24 -10.61 -3.39
CA LEU A 113 -9.53 -11.57 -4.46
C LEU A 113 -10.29 -12.80 -3.91
N PRO A 114 -11.07 -13.50 -4.75
CA PRO A 114 -11.70 -14.77 -4.37
C PRO A 114 -10.66 -15.76 -3.84
N GLY A 115 -10.92 -16.37 -2.69
CA GLY A 115 -9.97 -17.28 -2.02
C GLY A 115 -8.88 -16.59 -1.18
N GLY A 116 -8.85 -15.26 -1.14
CA GLY A 116 -7.93 -14.51 -0.27
C GLY A 116 -8.21 -14.70 1.23
N GLN A 117 -7.24 -14.39 2.06
CA GLN A 117 -7.33 -14.53 3.51
C GLN A 117 -8.42 -13.62 4.11
N PRO A 118 -9.06 -14.04 5.20
CA PRO A 118 -10.10 -13.23 5.85
C PRO A 118 -9.53 -11.93 6.42
N ARG A 119 -10.38 -10.90 6.52
CA ARG A 119 -10.05 -9.58 7.10
C ARG A 119 -11.16 -9.16 8.07
N VAL A 120 -11.64 -10.08 8.90
CA VAL A 120 -12.85 -9.90 9.74
C VAL A 120 -12.50 -9.51 11.16
N THR A 121 -11.54 -10.20 11.76
CA THR A 121 -11.12 -9.96 13.15
C THR A 121 -9.91 -9.03 13.23
N ASP A 122 -9.66 -8.47 14.41
CA ASP A 122 -8.44 -7.65 14.62
C ASP A 122 -7.16 -8.47 14.41
N ALA A 123 -7.18 -9.75 14.72
CA ALA A 123 -6.08 -10.66 14.44
C ALA A 123 -5.86 -10.84 12.91
N ASP A 124 -6.92 -10.86 12.13
CA ASP A 124 -6.84 -10.94 10.65
C ASP A 124 -6.23 -9.68 10.02
N LYS A 125 -6.27 -8.55 10.72
CA LYS A 125 -5.77 -7.27 10.23
C LYS A 125 -4.26 -7.09 10.41
N LEU A 126 -3.61 -7.94 11.18
CA LEU A 126 -2.19 -7.83 11.48
C LEU A 126 -1.28 -8.35 10.36
N PRO A 127 -1.50 -9.56 9.79
CA PRO A 127 -0.57 -10.11 8.81
C PRO A 127 -0.66 -9.42 7.45
N ALA A 128 0.48 -9.08 6.85
CA ALA A 128 0.54 -8.46 5.52
C ALA A 128 -0.10 -9.33 4.42
N ASN A 129 0.02 -10.65 4.52
CA ASN A 129 -0.57 -11.59 3.55
C ASN A 129 -2.10 -11.67 3.58
N HIS A 130 -2.76 -10.99 4.52
CA HIS A 130 -4.20 -10.80 4.50
C HIS A 130 -4.62 -9.59 3.67
N TYR A 131 -3.70 -8.69 3.38
CA TYR A 131 -3.93 -7.45 2.62
C TYR A 131 -3.26 -7.47 1.25
N LEU A 132 -2.08 -8.09 1.17
CA LEU A 132 -1.30 -8.16 -0.05
C LEU A 132 -1.41 -9.55 -0.65
N GLU A 133 -1.65 -9.60 -1.95
CA GLU A 133 -1.71 -10.86 -2.67
C GLU A 133 -0.33 -11.51 -2.82
N SER A 134 -0.34 -12.82 -3.12
CA SER A 134 0.90 -13.59 -3.30
C SER A 134 1.82 -13.02 -4.37
N ALA A 135 1.26 -12.43 -5.43
CA ALA A 135 2.04 -11.79 -6.50
C ALA A 135 2.81 -10.57 -5.99
N THR A 136 2.19 -9.76 -5.11
CA THR A 136 2.83 -8.60 -4.48
C THR A 136 3.94 -9.04 -3.53
N LEU A 137 3.68 -10.05 -2.71
CA LEU A 137 4.69 -10.61 -1.80
C LEU A 137 5.88 -11.22 -2.55
N ALA A 138 5.62 -11.90 -3.67
CA ALA A 138 6.66 -12.42 -4.55
C ALA A 138 7.48 -11.30 -5.21
N ALA A 139 6.82 -10.22 -5.65
CA ALA A 139 7.48 -9.04 -6.20
C ALA A 139 8.42 -8.36 -5.18
N LEU A 140 7.99 -8.25 -3.92
CA LEU A 140 8.85 -7.75 -2.84
C LEU A 140 10.04 -8.67 -2.58
N SER A 141 9.81 -9.99 -2.51
CA SER A 141 10.87 -10.97 -2.28
C SER A 141 11.90 -11.00 -3.39
N SER A 142 11.48 -10.82 -4.65
CA SER A 142 12.38 -10.72 -5.80
C SER A 142 12.94 -9.31 -6.02
N ARG A 143 12.51 -8.33 -5.25
CA ARG A 143 12.84 -6.91 -5.39
C ARG A 143 12.42 -6.31 -6.74
N GLN A 144 11.41 -6.87 -7.41
CA GLN A 144 10.94 -6.48 -8.74
C GLN A 144 9.47 -6.07 -8.70
N LEU A 145 9.22 -4.77 -8.57
CA LEU A 145 7.88 -4.19 -8.45
C LEU A 145 7.29 -3.74 -9.79
N GLY A 146 8.04 -3.86 -10.89
CA GLY A 146 7.65 -3.30 -12.19
C GLY A 146 6.36 -3.84 -12.80
N GLY A 147 5.89 -5.00 -12.33
CA GLY A 147 4.60 -5.58 -12.73
C GLY A 147 3.39 -5.11 -11.92
N LEU A 148 3.60 -4.35 -10.85
CA LEU A 148 2.52 -3.85 -10.01
C LEU A 148 2.08 -2.45 -10.47
N PRO A 149 0.77 -2.15 -10.43
CA PRO A 149 0.29 -0.80 -10.71
C PRO A 149 0.78 0.16 -9.63
N ASN A 150 1.11 1.39 -10.02
CA ASN A 150 1.52 2.47 -9.12
C ASN A 150 0.35 3.40 -8.74
N ARG A 151 -0.84 3.13 -9.24
CA ARG A 151 -2.07 3.88 -8.99
C ARG A 151 -3.28 2.96 -8.95
N VAL A 152 -4.28 3.36 -8.20
CA VAL A 152 -5.60 2.73 -8.25
C VAL A 152 -6.20 3.01 -9.63
N LEU A 153 -6.42 1.96 -10.41
CA LEU A 153 -6.95 2.03 -11.77
C LEU A 153 -8.46 1.74 -11.78
N ILE A 154 -9.18 2.42 -12.64
CA ILE A 154 -10.61 2.18 -12.89
C ILE A 154 -10.80 1.89 -14.39
N PRO A 155 -11.68 0.93 -14.70
CA PRO A 155 -12.50 0.07 -13.84
C PRO A 155 -11.85 -1.30 -13.56
N PHE A 156 -11.92 -1.76 -12.34
CA PHE A 156 -11.58 -3.14 -11.99
C PHE A 156 -12.52 -4.16 -12.66
N ALA A 157 -13.68 -3.70 -13.13
CA ALA A 157 -14.81 -4.56 -13.54
C ALA A 157 -14.67 -5.26 -14.90
N SER A 158 -13.66 -4.98 -15.70
CA SER A 158 -13.54 -5.53 -17.06
C SER A 158 -12.40 -6.54 -17.23
N ARG A 159 -11.82 -7.01 -16.16
CA ARG A 159 -10.66 -7.88 -16.22
C ARG A 159 -11.02 -9.31 -15.87
N ASN A 160 -10.59 -10.22 -16.70
CA ASN A 160 -10.30 -11.57 -16.28
C ASN A 160 -9.36 -11.45 -15.09
N GLU A 161 -9.81 -11.78 -13.90
CA GLU A 161 -9.24 -11.65 -12.57
C GLU A 161 -7.74 -11.28 -12.56
N PRO A 162 -7.35 -10.05 -12.19
CA PRO A 162 -5.95 -9.69 -12.12
C PRO A 162 -5.24 -10.54 -11.08
N ALA A 163 -3.99 -10.85 -11.31
CA ALA A 163 -3.17 -11.58 -10.35
C ALA A 163 -2.97 -10.81 -9.04
N SER A 164 -3.11 -9.48 -9.09
CA SER A 164 -3.13 -8.60 -7.92
C SER A 164 -3.91 -7.33 -8.22
N THR A 165 -4.66 -6.85 -7.23
CA THR A 165 -5.26 -5.51 -7.23
C THR A 165 -4.46 -4.51 -6.39
N ASP A 166 -3.37 -4.96 -5.79
CA ASP A 166 -2.50 -4.14 -4.97
C ASP A 166 -1.82 -3.04 -5.78
N VAL A 167 -1.57 -1.93 -5.12
CA VAL A 167 -0.86 -0.77 -5.67
C VAL A 167 0.47 -0.60 -4.95
N ALA A 168 1.51 -0.31 -5.69
CA ALA A 168 2.86 -0.09 -5.19
C ALA A 168 3.39 1.27 -5.62
N VAL A 169 3.50 2.21 -4.69
CA VAL A 169 4.04 3.56 -4.92
C VAL A 169 5.51 3.60 -4.49
N CYS A 170 6.39 3.82 -5.44
CA CYS A 170 7.84 3.89 -5.23
C CYS A 170 8.24 5.13 -4.41
N LEU A 171 9.17 4.95 -3.49
CA LEU A 171 9.85 5.99 -2.72
C LEU A 171 11.33 6.00 -3.13
N PRO A 172 11.76 6.95 -3.97
CA PRO A 172 13.11 7.03 -4.50
C PRO A 172 14.18 7.36 -3.44
#